data_10a93666bc9c19165e05af783d9fcbb3
#
_entry.id   10a93666bc9c19165e05af783d9fcbb3
#
_cell.length_a   1.000
_cell.length_b   1.000
_cell.length_c   1.000
_cell.angle_alpha   90.00
_cell.angle_beta   90.00
_cell.angle_gamma   90.00
#
_symmetry.space_group_name_H-M   'P 1'
#
loop_
_entity.id
_entity.type
_entity.pdbx_description
1 polymer ?
#
loop_
_entity_poly.entity_id
_entity_poly.type
_entity_poly.pdbx_seq_one_letter_code
_entity_poly.pdbx_strand_id
1 'polypeptide(L)'
;NRVGMRLISVVLGSESPDIRTAETEKLLDYGFRFFETQSVNDISHQVLVYKSKQANIKVGVSDTSYLTLPRNQFKYTTQTINLSGDLIAPINKGDQLGALLISFGNEDIATLPLIALEDATEGGIFTRMIDTVKLLFR
;
A
#
# COMPACT_ATOMS: atom_id res chain seq x y z
N ASN A 1 10.94 19.94 5.34
CA ASN A 1 9.91 19.29 4.54
C ASN A 1 10.04 19.79 3.10
N ARG A 2 10.27 18.92 2.14
CA ARG A 2 10.32 19.22 0.70
C ARG A 2 9.46 18.21 -0.05
N VAL A 3 8.55 18.69 -0.91
CA VAL A 3 7.73 17.83 -1.81
C VAL A 3 7.05 16.65 -1.05
N GLY A 4 6.42 16.94 0.11
CA GLY A 4 5.75 15.91 0.92
C GLY A 4 6.67 15.05 1.79
N MET A 5 7.98 15.04 1.56
CA MET A 5 8.95 14.29 2.34
C MET A 5 9.34 15.05 3.62
N ARG A 6 9.27 14.38 4.78
CA ARG A 6 9.74 14.90 6.07
C ARG A 6 10.94 14.07 6.55
N LEU A 7 12.04 14.75 6.87
CA LEU A 7 13.22 14.14 7.48
C LEU A 7 13.43 14.70 8.88
N ILE A 8 13.93 13.87 9.77
CA ILE A 8 14.37 14.21 11.12
C ILE A 8 15.80 13.73 11.23
N SER A 9 16.73 14.61 11.60
CA SER A 9 18.11 14.25 11.92
C SER A 9 18.37 14.43 13.42
N VAL A 10 19.17 13.55 13.98
CA VAL A 10 19.63 13.61 15.37
C VAL A 10 21.16 13.49 15.36
N VAL A 11 21.85 14.53 15.86
CA VAL A 11 23.30 14.58 15.93
C VAL A 11 23.71 14.72 17.39
N LEU A 12 24.46 13.74 17.90
CA LEU A 12 24.96 13.69 19.28
C LEU A 12 26.48 13.66 19.29
N GLY A 13 27.08 14.12 20.39
CA GLY A 13 28.53 14.04 20.59
C GLY A 13 29.36 15.01 19.75
N SER A 14 28.76 16.08 19.21
CA SER A 14 29.49 17.12 18.48
C SER A 14 30.33 17.98 19.43
N GLU A 15 31.54 18.35 19.02
CA GLU A 15 32.49 19.16 19.80
C GLU A 15 31.99 20.59 20.02
N SER A 16 31.17 21.13 19.10
CA SER A 16 30.59 22.48 19.20
C SER A 16 29.18 22.56 18.58
N PRO A 17 28.39 23.61 18.94
CA PRO A 17 27.11 23.90 18.30
C PRO A 17 27.20 24.09 16.78
N ASP A 18 28.26 24.76 16.31
CA ASP A 18 28.47 25.04 14.88
C ASP A 18 28.71 23.75 14.09
N ILE A 19 29.54 22.85 14.63
CA ILE A 19 29.79 21.52 14.05
C ILE A 19 28.47 20.73 14.00
N ARG A 20 27.67 20.76 15.09
CA ARG A 20 26.37 20.08 15.12
C ARG A 20 25.44 20.58 14.03
N THR A 21 25.36 21.89 13.85
CA THR A 21 24.54 22.50 12.79
C THR A 21 25.00 22.04 11.41
N ALA A 22 26.30 22.13 11.14
CA ALA A 22 26.87 21.71 9.85
C ALA A 22 26.62 20.22 9.55
N GLU A 23 26.78 19.34 10.53
CA GLU A 23 26.51 17.91 10.35
C GLU A 23 25.02 17.62 10.19
N THR A 24 24.14 18.35 10.89
CA THR A 24 22.69 18.28 10.70
C THR A 24 22.28 18.64 9.28
N GLU A 25 22.80 19.74 8.75
CA GLU A 25 22.54 20.19 7.38
C GLU A 25 23.01 19.16 6.36
N LYS A 26 24.22 18.62 6.51
CA LYS A 26 24.75 17.57 5.61
C LYS A 26 23.86 16.33 5.59
N LEU A 27 23.39 15.86 6.75
CA LEU A 27 22.50 14.69 6.84
C LEU A 27 21.14 14.94 6.18
N LEU A 28 20.54 16.11 6.40
CA LEU A 28 19.27 16.48 5.77
C LEU A 28 19.42 16.65 4.25
N ASP A 29 20.50 17.30 3.80
CA ASP A 29 20.77 17.44 2.38
C ASP A 29 21.02 16.09 1.70
N TYR A 30 21.76 15.19 2.36
CA TYR A 30 21.89 13.80 1.89
C TYR A 30 20.55 13.13 1.71
N GLY A 31 19.70 13.17 2.74
CA GLY A 31 18.38 12.55 2.69
C GLY A 31 17.51 13.14 1.57
N PHE A 32 17.42 14.46 1.44
CA PHE A 32 16.63 15.10 0.39
C PHE A 32 17.22 14.93 -1.01
N ARG A 33 18.52 14.71 -1.13
CA ARG A 33 19.20 14.51 -2.41
C ARG A 33 19.04 13.10 -2.94
N PHE A 34 19.14 12.09 -2.06
CA PHE A 34 19.23 10.70 -2.48
C PHE A 34 17.92 9.91 -2.31
N PHE A 35 16.96 10.42 -1.56
CA PHE A 35 15.68 9.77 -1.34
C PHE A 35 14.52 10.58 -1.90
N GLU A 36 13.42 9.90 -2.17
CA GLU A 36 12.15 10.49 -2.56
C GLU A 36 11.00 9.73 -1.91
N THR A 37 9.94 10.45 -1.57
CA THR A 37 8.71 9.89 -1.01
C THR A 37 7.61 10.02 -2.05
N GLN A 38 6.92 8.93 -2.32
CA GLN A 38 5.74 8.91 -3.19
C GLN A 38 4.54 8.37 -2.44
N SER A 39 3.36 8.90 -2.80
CA SER A 39 2.09 8.33 -2.38
C SER A 39 1.84 7.03 -3.14
N VAL A 40 1.35 6.02 -2.44
CA VAL A 40 0.93 4.74 -3.03
C VAL A 40 -0.59 4.61 -3.11
N ASN A 41 -1.31 5.72 -2.96
CA ASN A 41 -2.77 5.77 -2.91
C ASN A 41 -3.44 5.49 -4.26
N ASP A 42 -2.76 5.80 -5.36
CA ASP A 42 -3.29 5.59 -6.73
C ASP A 42 -3.29 4.12 -7.15
N ILE A 43 -2.80 3.24 -6.28
CA ILE A 43 -2.81 1.80 -6.52
C ILE A 43 -4.21 1.27 -6.27
N SER A 44 -4.92 0.93 -7.34
CA SER A 44 -6.21 0.27 -7.27
C SER A 44 -6.27 -0.91 -8.22
N HIS A 45 -6.85 -2.00 -7.75
CA HIS A 45 -7.03 -3.22 -8.52
C HIS A 45 -8.48 -3.68 -8.44
N GLN A 46 -8.92 -4.45 -9.45
CA GLN A 46 -10.22 -5.11 -9.40
C GLN A 46 -10.03 -6.56 -8.95
N VAL A 47 -10.81 -6.98 -7.97
CA VAL A 47 -10.81 -8.34 -7.44
C VAL A 47 -12.20 -8.95 -7.51
N LEU A 48 -12.25 -10.26 -7.75
CA LEU A 48 -13.49 -11.01 -7.81
C LEU A 48 -14.12 -11.17 -6.42
N VAL A 49 -15.44 -10.95 -6.33
CA VAL A 49 -16.22 -11.15 -5.12
C VAL A 49 -17.36 -12.11 -5.40
N TYR A 50 -17.40 -13.20 -4.66
CA TYR A 50 -18.46 -14.21 -4.76
C TYR A 50 -19.72 -13.77 -4.04
N LYS A 51 -20.87 -14.28 -4.51
CA LYS A 51 -22.23 -14.03 -3.96
C LYS A 51 -22.60 -12.54 -3.93
N SER A 52 -21.95 -11.73 -4.73
CA SER A 52 -22.18 -10.29 -4.86
C SER A 52 -23.05 -9.95 -6.07
N LYS A 53 -23.77 -8.83 -6.01
CA LYS A 53 -24.42 -8.24 -7.19
C LYS A 53 -23.40 -7.79 -8.25
N GLN A 54 -22.23 -7.36 -7.80
CA GLN A 54 -21.13 -6.93 -8.64
C GLN A 54 -20.06 -8.01 -8.63
N ALA A 55 -19.70 -8.54 -9.79
CA ALA A 55 -18.69 -9.60 -9.88
C ALA A 55 -17.32 -9.18 -9.37
N ASN A 56 -16.98 -7.89 -9.50
CA ASN A 56 -15.69 -7.34 -9.06
C ASN A 56 -15.91 -6.07 -8.26
N ILE A 57 -15.01 -5.80 -7.33
CA ILE A 57 -14.89 -4.53 -6.61
C ILE A 57 -13.47 -3.98 -6.72
N LYS A 58 -13.36 -2.67 -6.55
CA LYS A 58 -12.06 -2.00 -6.45
C LYS A 58 -11.50 -2.18 -5.04
N VAL A 59 -10.24 -2.57 -4.99
CA VAL A 59 -9.45 -2.64 -3.76
C VAL A 59 -8.21 -1.76 -3.92
N GLY A 60 -7.67 -1.28 -2.83
CA GLY A 60 -6.49 -0.42 -2.83
C GLY A 60 -5.95 -0.21 -1.44
N VAL A 61 -5.06 0.77 -1.30
CA VAL A 61 -4.50 1.15 -0.01
C VAL A 61 -5.15 2.44 0.51
N SER A 62 -5.01 2.69 1.81
CA SER A 62 -5.53 3.90 2.45
C SER A 62 -4.88 5.17 1.85
N ASP A 63 -5.64 6.28 1.82
CA ASP A 63 -5.22 7.60 1.29
C ASP A 63 -4.01 8.23 2.01
N THR A 64 -3.55 7.63 3.09
CA THR A 64 -2.42 8.13 3.88
C THR A 64 -1.14 7.31 3.72
N SER A 65 -1.11 6.39 2.77
CA SER A 65 0.05 5.50 2.57
C SER A 65 1.13 6.17 1.73
N TYR A 66 2.35 6.23 2.27
CA TYR A 66 3.53 6.79 1.63
C TYR A 66 4.69 5.81 1.71
N LEU A 67 5.49 5.76 0.67
CA LEU A 67 6.71 4.96 0.62
C LEU A 67 7.89 5.88 0.32
N THR A 68 9.00 5.69 1.04
CA THR A 68 10.25 6.43 0.82
C THR A 68 11.33 5.46 0.33
N LEU A 69 11.87 5.73 -0.84
CA LEU A 69 12.93 4.92 -1.47
C LEU A 69 14.06 5.82 -1.96
N PRO A 70 15.25 5.25 -2.21
CA PRO A 70 16.27 5.94 -2.99
C PRO A 70 15.72 6.40 -4.34
N ARG A 71 16.17 7.55 -4.82
CA ARG A 71 15.68 8.13 -6.07
C ARG A 71 15.81 7.18 -7.24
N ASN A 72 14.80 7.22 -8.11
CA ASN A 72 14.69 6.36 -9.29
C ASN A 72 14.49 4.86 -9.01
N GLN A 73 14.25 4.43 -7.78
CA GLN A 73 14.00 3.02 -7.47
C GLN A 73 12.53 2.63 -7.59
N PHE A 74 11.58 3.55 -7.51
CA PHE A 74 10.15 3.25 -7.65
C PHE A 74 9.80 2.50 -8.94
N LYS A 75 10.48 2.80 -10.04
CA LYS A 75 10.25 2.14 -11.35
C LYS A 75 10.67 0.66 -11.38
N TYR A 76 11.43 0.19 -10.41
CA TYR A 76 11.86 -1.19 -10.29
C TYR A 76 11.12 -1.96 -9.20
N THR A 77 10.13 -1.33 -8.56
CA THR A 77 9.30 -2.02 -7.58
C THR A 77 8.23 -2.86 -8.27
N THR A 78 7.95 -4.02 -7.70
CA THR A 78 6.84 -4.89 -8.10
C THR A 78 5.76 -4.84 -7.02
N GLN A 79 4.51 -4.89 -7.44
CA GLN A 79 3.36 -4.88 -6.55
C GLN A 79 2.64 -6.23 -6.66
N THR A 80 2.43 -6.88 -5.53
CA THR A 80 1.73 -8.16 -5.45
C THR A 80 0.58 -8.05 -4.45
N ILE A 81 -0.62 -8.44 -4.89
CA ILE A 81 -1.79 -8.52 -4.03
C ILE A 81 -1.84 -9.90 -3.39
N ASN A 82 -1.94 -9.92 -2.08
CA ASN A 82 -2.18 -11.13 -1.29
C ASN A 82 -3.53 -10.98 -0.57
N LEU A 83 -4.57 -11.67 -1.08
CA LEU A 83 -5.89 -11.68 -0.48
C LEU A 83 -5.94 -12.67 0.69
N SER A 84 -6.68 -12.34 1.74
CA SER A 84 -6.86 -13.17 2.94
C SER A 84 -7.72 -14.41 2.71
N GLY A 85 -8.14 -14.66 1.48
CA GLY A 85 -8.97 -15.79 1.06
C GLY A 85 -9.95 -15.38 -0.04
N ASP A 86 -10.96 -16.24 -0.27
CA ASP A 86 -12.03 -15.92 -1.20
C ASP A 86 -12.92 -14.81 -0.64
N LEU A 87 -13.12 -13.76 -1.43
CA LEU A 87 -13.94 -12.62 -1.04
C LEU A 87 -15.43 -12.94 -1.28
N ILE A 88 -16.21 -12.89 -0.22
CA ILE A 88 -17.65 -13.22 -0.25
C ILE A 88 -18.45 -12.03 0.27
N ALA A 89 -19.45 -11.60 -0.51
CA ALA A 89 -20.35 -10.54 -0.07
C ALA A 89 -21.19 -10.93 1.16
N PRO A 90 -21.54 -9.97 2.06
CA PRO A 90 -21.33 -8.54 1.91
C PRO A 90 -19.92 -8.10 2.32
N ILE A 91 -19.36 -7.08 1.64
CA ILE A 91 -18.12 -6.42 1.98
C ILE A 91 -18.41 -4.92 2.03
N ASN A 92 -17.97 -4.24 3.06
CA ASN A 92 -18.15 -2.80 3.19
C ASN A 92 -16.88 -2.06 2.76
N LYS A 93 -17.06 -0.87 2.22
CA LYS A 93 -15.94 0.04 1.95
C LYS A 93 -15.12 0.27 3.23
N GLY A 94 -13.80 0.07 3.12
CA GLY A 94 -12.87 0.15 4.25
C GLY A 94 -12.54 -1.19 4.90
N ASP A 95 -13.26 -2.26 4.60
CA ASP A 95 -12.93 -3.61 5.11
C ASP A 95 -11.55 -4.02 4.60
N GLN A 96 -10.73 -4.58 5.50
CA GLN A 96 -9.42 -5.11 5.13
C GLN A 96 -9.59 -6.48 4.48
N LEU A 97 -9.11 -6.62 3.25
CA LEU A 97 -9.28 -7.81 2.42
C LEU A 97 -7.98 -8.60 2.21
N GLY A 98 -6.87 -8.03 2.66
CA GLY A 98 -5.57 -8.65 2.47
C GLY A 98 -4.42 -7.67 2.67
N ALA A 99 -3.35 -7.88 1.92
CA ALA A 99 -2.17 -7.04 1.92
C ALA A 99 -1.67 -6.76 0.49
N LEU A 100 -1.16 -5.57 0.28
CA LEU A 100 -0.36 -5.20 -0.89
C LEU A 100 1.11 -5.28 -0.50
N LEU A 101 1.84 -6.17 -1.14
CA LEU A 101 3.28 -6.32 -1.01
C LEU A 101 3.96 -5.47 -2.05
N ILE A 102 4.92 -4.65 -1.65
CA ILE A 102 5.78 -3.90 -2.55
C ILE A 102 7.19 -4.44 -2.40
N SER A 103 7.73 -4.99 -3.47
CA SER A 103 9.04 -5.64 -3.49
C SER A 103 10.00 -4.88 -4.40
N PHE A 104 11.28 -4.91 -4.07
CA PHE A 104 12.37 -4.42 -4.89
C PHE A 104 13.36 -5.57 -5.13
N GLY A 105 13.45 -6.02 -6.37
CA GLY A 105 14.13 -7.30 -6.66
C GLY A 105 13.43 -8.47 -5.99
N ASN A 106 14.13 -9.20 -5.12
CA ASN A 106 13.60 -10.33 -4.36
C ASN A 106 13.28 -10.00 -2.90
N GLU A 107 13.31 -8.72 -2.53
CA GLU A 107 13.10 -8.28 -1.14
C GLU A 107 11.79 -7.52 -1.02
N ASP A 108 10.96 -7.89 -0.05
CA ASP A 108 9.75 -7.15 0.29
C ASP A 108 10.11 -5.94 1.13
N ILE A 109 9.91 -4.74 0.56
CA ILE A 109 10.28 -3.47 1.17
C ILE A 109 9.13 -2.80 1.92
N ALA A 110 7.89 -3.17 1.59
CA ALA A 110 6.71 -2.70 2.31
C ALA A 110 5.54 -3.68 2.19
N THR A 111 4.77 -3.79 3.27
CA THR A 111 3.49 -4.49 3.30
C THR A 111 2.43 -3.52 3.79
N LEU A 112 1.43 -3.25 2.95
CA LEU A 112 0.37 -2.29 3.22
C LEU A 112 -0.98 -3.01 3.31
N PRO A 113 -1.90 -2.58 4.21
CA PRO A 113 -3.23 -3.17 4.26
C PRO A 113 -3.98 -2.87 2.97
N LEU A 114 -4.52 -3.93 2.34
CA LEU A 114 -5.39 -3.84 1.18
C LEU A 114 -6.83 -3.74 1.66
N ILE A 115 -7.52 -2.68 1.29
CA ILE A 115 -8.90 -2.40 1.73
C ILE A 115 -9.86 -2.34 0.54
N ALA A 116 -11.15 -2.59 0.80
CA ALA A 116 -12.22 -2.34 -0.14
C ALA A 116 -12.40 -0.83 -0.36
N LEU A 117 -12.38 -0.37 -1.61
CA LEU A 117 -12.63 1.04 -1.97
C LEU A 117 -14.11 1.31 -2.26
N GLU A 118 -14.92 0.27 -2.40
CA GLU A 118 -16.36 0.32 -2.64
C GLU A 118 -17.05 -0.85 -1.94
N ASP A 119 -18.37 -0.74 -1.76
CA ASP A 119 -19.17 -1.78 -1.13
C ASP A 119 -19.48 -2.91 -2.13
N ALA A 120 -19.51 -4.16 -1.63
CA ALA A 120 -20.06 -5.32 -2.33
C ALA A 120 -21.32 -5.80 -1.63
N THR A 121 -22.48 -5.51 -2.22
CA THR A 121 -23.77 -5.94 -1.66
C THR A 121 -24.09 -7.38 -2.09
N GLU A 122 -24.84 -8.12 -1.26
CA GLU A 122 -25.23 -9.49 -1.58
C GLU A 122 -26.02 -9.59 -2.89
N GLY A 123 -25.68 -10.57 -3.68
CA GLY A 123 -26.39 -10.95 -4.91
C GLY A 123 -27.71 -11.65 -4.63
N GLY A 124 -28.54 -11.77 -5.66
CA GLY A 124 -29.79 -12.53 -5.61
C GLY A 124 -29.55 -14.02 -5.37
N ILE A 125 -30.64 -14.75 -5.06
CA ILE A 125 -30.60 -16.19 -4.71
C ILE A 125 -29.90 -17.02 -5.80
N PHE A 126 -30.13 -16.73 -7.07
CA PHE A 126 -29.51 -17.45 -8.19
C PHE A 126 -28.01 -17.22 -8.28
N THR A 127 -27.52 -15.99 -8.08
CA THR A 127 -26.10 -15.67 -8.07
C THR A 127 -25.40 -16.41 -6.92
N ARG A 128 -26.03 -16.43 -5.75
CA ARG A 128 -25.51 -17.12 -4.56
C ARG A 128 -25.41 -18.64 -4.76
N MET A 129 -26.38 -19.25 -5.43
CA MET A 129 -26.35 -20.70 -5.75
C MET A 129 -25.21 -21.02 -6.73
N ILE A 130 -25.08 -20.28 -7.82
CA ILE A 130 -24.04 -20.50 -8.82
C ILE A 130 -22.64 -20.34 -8.19
N ASP A 131 -22.43 -19.29 -7.39
CA ASP A 131 -21.14 -19.04 -6.76
C ASP A 131 -20.82 -20.06 -5.65
N THR A 132 -21.83 -20.60 -4.96
CA THR A 132 -21.63 -21.70 -4.02
C THR A 132 -21.09 -22.95 -4.73
N VAL A 133 -21.62 -23.27 -5.91
CA VAL A 133 -21.13 -24.40 -6.71
C VAL A 133 -19.69 -24.14 -7.19
N LYS A 134 -19.37 -22.94 -7.67
CA LYS A 134 -18.00 -22.58 -8.09
C LYS A 134 -16.98 -22.71 -6.95
N LEU A 135 -17.35 -22.31 -5.73
CA LEU A 135 -16.47 -22.41 -4.55
C LEU A 135 -16.23 -23.86 -4.11
N LEU A 136 -17.14 -24.80 -4.42
CA LEU A 136 -16.98 -26.22 -4.08
C LEU A 136 -16.01 -26.97 -5.03
N PHE A 137 -15.80 -26.46 -6.25
CA PHE A 137 -14.97 -27.10 -7.28
C PHE A 137 -13.63 -26.40 -7.51
N ARG A 138 -13.14 -25.61 -6.56
CA ARG A 138 -11.86 -24.88 -6.64
C ARG A 138 -10.73 -25.50 -5.81
#